data_0860de2ec830de130f8aa2751274a650
#
_entry.id   0860de2ec830de130f8aa2751274a650
#
_cell.length_a   1.000
_cell.length_b   1.000
_cell.length_c   1.000
_cell.angle_alpha   90.00
_cell.angle_beta   90.00
_cell.angle_gamma   90.00
#
_symmetry.space_group_name_H-M   'P 1'
#
loop_
_entity.id
_entity.type
_entity.pdbx_description
1 polymer ?
#
loop_
_entity_poly.entity_id
_entity_poly.type
_entity_poly.pdbx_seq_one_letter_code
_entity_poly.pdbx_strand_id
1 'polypeptide(L)'
;MDFGVIFLSHVESYKEAAFAEAKGFTHAWFGDSQMVWADVYQCMALCASKTTTIKLGTNVTNPSSRIAPVTACNFATLNMLAPGRVIMGIGTGNTSRRTLGMPAAKLAELRTHVEVCRGLLSGATVPYQEGERRRMIKFLNPDSGLINLKNPVPIYVAGSGPKTLELAGEIGDGVILFGTVGDSLLGYTLSHIRRGAERAGKRLEDLYVLVLTAFHLTKPGESLATLQQAVGPLVTSECNIFALSVTNPDELPGDIRDDLMAFKNAYRTPNAPIETRHLDLYTGYCAEFKPEHTPLVTERMIKETTLTGTPEEIRARIRKMQAMGVKQVAVAGGVPEITEFATHVIQELG
;
A
#
# COMPACT_ATOMS: atom_id res chain seq x y z
N MET A 1 3.07 16.09 -9.23
CA MET A 1 2.43 15.02 -8.43
C MET A 1 2.25 13.80 -9.34
N ASP A 2 2.69 12.62 -8.92
CA ASP A 2 2.40 11.40 -9.65
C ASP A 2 1.04 10.84 -9.28
N PHE A 3 0.40 10.10 -10.19
CA PHE A 3 -0.88 9.45 -9.95
C PHE A 3 -0.79 7.95 -10.23
N GLY A 4 -1.36 7.15 -9.34
CA GLY A 4 -1.35 5.70 -9.43
C GLY A 4 -2.75 5.10 -9.36
N VAL A 5 -2.86 3.86 -9.83
CA VAL A 5 -4.05 3.03 -9.68
C VAL A 5 -3.72 1.81 -8.83
N ILE A 6 -4.67 1.37 -8.01
CA ILE A 6 -4.56 0.21 -7.12
C ILE A 6 -5.44 -0.92 -7.64
N PHE A 7 -4.87 -2.09 -7.80
CA PHE A 7 -5.61 -3.29 -8.21
C PHE A 7 -5.68 -4.33 -7.09
N LEU A 8 -6.86 -4.89 -6.90
CA LEU A 8 -7.05 -6.17 -6.24
C LEU A 8 -6.59 -7.24 -7.23
N SER A 9 -5.34 -7.70 -7.11
CA SER A 9 -4.62 -8.46 -8.13
C SER A 9 -5.46 -9.58 -8.77
N HIS A 10 -5.65 -9.51 -10.08
CA HIS A 10 -6.29 -10.53 -10.91
C HIS A 10 -5.60 -10.60 -12.28
N VAL A 11 -5.73 -11.74 -12.96
CA VAL A 11 -4.96 -11.99 -14.19
C VAL A 11 -5.26 -11.01 -15.33
N GLU A 12 -6.44 -10.40 -15.33
CA GLU A 12 -6.82 -9.39 -16.34
C GLU A 12 -6.43 -7.95 -15.97
N SER A 13 -5.82 -7.71 -14.78
CA SER A 13 -5.35 -6.36 -14.38
C SER A 13 -4.47 -5.68 -15.44
N TYR A 14 -3.86 -6.45 -16.35
CA TYR A 14 -3.09 -5.86 -17.46
C TYR A 14 -3.94 -5.00 -18.40
N LYS A 15 -5.23 -5.29 -18.58
CA LYS A 15 -6.14 -4.49 -19.41
C LYS A 15 -6.37 -3.12 -18.78
N GLU A 16 -6.62 -3.12 -17.47
CA GLU A 16 -6.85 -1.90 -16.69
C GLU A 16 -5.56 -1.09 -16.53
N ALA A 17 -4.41 -1.75 -16.33
CA ALA A 17 -3.11 -1.09 -16.26
C ALA A 17 -2.74 -0.40 -17.59
N ALA A 18 -2.97 -1.05 -18.73
CA ALA A 18 -2.74 -0.45 -20.04
C ALA A 18 -3.72 0.71 -20.31
N PHE A 19 -4.97 0.59 -19.84
CA PHE A 19 -5.96 1.67 -19.93
C PHE A 19 -5.55 2.86 -19.05
N ALA A 20 -5.11 2.61 -17.80
CA ALA A 20 -4.63 3.65 -16.89
C ALA A 20 -3.39 4.37 -17.46
N GLU A 21 -2.44 3.62 -18.04
CA GLU A 21 -1.27 4.19 -18.73
C GLU A 21 -1.71 5.16 -19.83
N ALA A 22 -2.66 4.76 -20.67
CA ALA A 22 -3.20 5.60 -21.75
C ALA A 22 -3.98 6.83 -21.22
N LYS A 23 -4.43 6.81 -19.97
CA LYS A 23 -5.11 7.91 -19.29
C LYS A 23 -4.18 8.83 -18.48
N GLY A 24 -2.86 8.59 -18.52
CA GLY A 24 -1.86 9.44 -17.87
C GLY A 24 -1.51 9.02 -16.44
N PHE A 25 -1.95 7.86 -15.98
CA PHE A 25 -1.44 7.31 -14.71
C PHE A 25 0.02 6.87 -14.87
N THR A 26 0.81 7.14 -13.86
CA THR A 26 2.27 6.88 -13.85
C THR A 26 2.64 5.58 -13.14
N HIS A 27 1.75 5.05 -12.30
CA HIS A 27 2.01 3.87 -11.47
C HIS A 27 0.79 2.95 -11.37
N ALA A 28 1.03 1.65 -11.29
CA ALA A 28 0.05 0.60 -11.01
C ALA A 28 0.51 -0.23 -9.81
N TRP A 29 -0.34 -0.38 -8.81
CA TRP A 29 -0.06 -1.02 -7.54
C TRP A 29 -0.90 -2.28 -7.36
N PHE A 30 -0.25 -3.40 -7.02
CA PHE A 30 -0.87 -4.73 -6.99
C PHE A 30 -0.84 -5.33 -5.59
N GLY A 31 -2.01 -5.76 -5.09
CA GLY A 31 -2.13 -6.41 -3.79
C GLY A 31 -1.44 -7.78 -3.76
N ASP A 32 -0.68 -8.07 -2.69
CA ASP A 32 -0.04 -9.37 -2.44
C ASP A 32 -0.60 -10.00 -1.15
N SER A 33 -1.79 -10.57 -1.26
CA SER A 33 -2.43 -11.30 -0.17
C SER A 33 -3.01 -12.61 -0.71
N GLN A 34 -2.26 -13.68 -0.50
CA GLN A 34 -2.69 -15.03 -0.89
C GLN A 34 -4.05 -15.37 -0.25
N MET A 35 -4.85 -16.19 -0.91
CA MET A 35 -6.20 -16.60 -0.53
C MET A 35 -7.26 -15.48 -0.56
N VAL A 36 -6.87 -14.24 -0.89
CA VAL A 36 -7.77 -13.10 -1.10
C VAL A 36 -7.77 -12.69 -2.57
N TRP A 37 -6.59 -12.60 -3.17
CA TRP A 37 -6.39 -12.21 -4.58
C TRP A 37 -5.50 -13.20 -5.32
N ALA A 38 -5.37 -13.00 -6.63
CA ALA A 38 -4.44 -13.78 -7.45
C ALA A 38 -2.98 -13.49 -7.09
N ASP A 39 -2.05 -14.38 -7.53
CA ASP A 39 -0.62 -14.19 -7.28
C ASP A 39 -0.11 -12.90 -7.94
N VAL A 40 0.48 -12.04 -7.14
CA VAL A 40 0.88 -10.68 -7.52
C VAL A 40 1.93 -10.67 -8.63
N TYR A 41 2.91 -11.58 -8.58
CA TYR A 41 4.02 -11.57 -9.54
C TYR A 41 3.57 -12.05 -10.93
N GLN A 42 2.62 -12.97 -11.01
CA GLN A 42 2.01 -13.36 -12.28
C GLN A 42 1.20 -12.21 -12.88
N CYS A 43 0.40 -11.51 -12.08
CA CYS A 43 -0.36 -10.33 -12.53
C CYS A 43 0.60 -9.22 -13.02
N MET A 44 1.65 -8.90 -12.25
CA MET A 44 2.64 -7.90 -12.62
C MET A 44 3.41 -8.29 -13.89
N ALA A 45 3.75 -9.56 -14.10
CA ALA A 45 4.43 -10.02 -15.31
C ALA A 45 3.56 -9.82 -16.56
N LEU A 46 2.26 -10.10 -16.47
CA LEU A 46 1.31 -9.82 -17.55
C LEU A 46 1.23 -8.31 -17.84
N CYS A 47 1.14 -7.48 -16.80
CA CYS A 47 1.13 -6.02 -16.97
C CYS A 47 2.45 -5.50 -17.56
N ALA A 48 3.59 -6.00 -17.10
CA ALA A 48 4.91 -5.64 -17.61
C ALA A 48 5.04 -5.88 -19.13
N SER A 49 4.43 -6.96 -19.62
CA SER A 49 4.44 -7.32 -21.05
C SER A 49 3.44 -6.54 -21.91
N LYS A 50 2.49 -5.83 -21.31
CA LYS A 50 1.39 -5.13 -22.00
C LYS A 50 1.41 -3.61 -21.81
N THR A 51 2.36 -3.10 -21.03
CA THR A 51 2.54 -1.67 -20.76
C THR A 51 3.96 -1.24 -21.10
N THR A 52 4.18 0.06 -21.28
CA THR A 52 5.47 0.59 -21.79
C THR A 52 6.13 1.59 -20.84
N THR A 53 5.37 2.39 -20.12
CA THR A 53 5.85 3.51 -19.29
C THR A 53 5.42 3.42 -17.84
N ILE A 54 4.21 2.92 -17.57
CA ILE A 54 3.66 2.84 -16.22
C ILE A 54 4.55 1.96 -15.32
N LYS A 55 4.87 2.47 -14.14
CA LYS A 55 5.64 1.74 -13.13
C LYS A 55 4.74 0.76 -12.40
N LEU A 56 5.28 -0.41 -12.06
CA LEU A 56 4.57 -1.53 -11.47
C LEU A 56 5.12 -1.81 -10.07
N GLY A 57 4.27 -1.77 -9.05
CA GLY A 57 4.69 -1.99 -7.67
C GLY A 57 3.77 -2.95 -6.90
N THR A 58 4.33 -3.68 -5.95
CA THR A 58 3.52 -4.46 -5.00
C THR A 58 2.92 -3.56 -3.92
N ASN A 59 1.65 -3.84 -3.54
CA ASN A 59 0.89 -3.08 -2.55
C ASN A 59 0.25 -4.01 -1.49
N VAL A 60 1.03 -4.59 -0.63
CA VAL A 60 2.49 -4.71 -0.51
C VAL A 60 2.85 -6.16 -0.27
N THR A 61 4.02 -6.60 -0.73
CA THR A 61 4.56 -7.90 -0.34
C THR A 61 5.00 -7.89 1.13
N ASN A 62 5.46 -9.04 1.65
CA ASN A 62 5.80 -9.16 3.06
C ASN A 62 6.87 -10.24 3.29
N PRO A 63 7.57 -10.23 4.46
CA PRO A 63 8.64 -11.18 4.77
C PRO A 63 8.19 -12.63 4.95
N SER A 64 6.91 -12.87 5.20
CA SER A 64 6.41 -14.17 5.63
C SER A 64 5.88 -15.05 4.50
N SER A 65 5.42 -14.44 3.39
CA SER A 65 4.87 -15.19 2.25
C SER A 65 5.97 -15.84 1.41
N ARG A 66 7.13 -15.18 1.32
CA ARG A 66 8.30 -15.64 0.54
C ARG A 66 9.57 -15.24 1.26
N ILE A 67 10.58 -16.10 1.25
CA ILE A 67 11.91 -15.74 1.79
C ILE A 67 12.58 -14.64 0.94
N ALA A 68 13.43 -13.83 1.54
CA ALA A 68 14.04 -12.68 0.87
C ALA A 68 14.75 -13.00 -0.46
N PRO A 69 15.52 -14.09 -0.62
CA PRO A 69 16.11 -14.46 -1.90
C PRO A 69 15.07 -14.71 -3.01
N VAL A 70 13.92 -15.31 -2.68
CA VAL A 70 12.84 -15.54 -3.63
C VAL A 70 12.17 -14.21 -4.01
N THR A 71 11.93 -13.34 -3.04
CA THR A 71 11.42 -11.99 -3.30
C THR A 71 12.35 -11.21 -4.22
N ALA A 72 13.65 -11.15 -3.92
CA ALA A 72 14.63 -10.48 -4.76
C ALA A 72 14.68 -11.06 -6.19
N CYS A 73 14.60 -12.39 -6.34
CA CYS A 73 14.57 -13.05 -7.64
C CYS A 73 13.34 -12.65 -8.47
N ASN A 74 12.15 -12.59 -7.84
CA ASN A 74 10.93 -12.15 -8.50
C ASN A 74 11.07 -10.73 -9.07
N PHE A 75 11.60 -9.79 -8.27
CA PHE A 75 11.80 -8.40 -8.71
C PHE A 75 12.89 -8.29 -9.80
N ALA A 76 13.98 -9.03 -9.69
CA ALA A 76 15.03 -9.07 -10.73
C ALA A 76 14.49 -9.65 -12.04
N THR A 77 13.58 -10.63 -11.99
CA THR A 77 12.88 -11.20 -13.15
C THR A 77 11.88 -10.22 -13.77
N LEU A 78 11.04 -9.58 -12.93
CA LEU A 78 10.12 -8.53 -13.41
C LEU A 78 10.88 -7.37 -14.06
N ASN A 79 12.06 -7.04 -13.53
CA ASN A 79 12.93 -5.99 -14.10
C ASN A 79 13.54 -6.37 -15.45
N MET A 80 13.51 -7.65 -15.86
CA MET A 80 13.78 -8.06 -17.25
C MET A 80 12.63 -7.68 -18.18
N LEU A 81 11.38 -7.85 -17.72
CA LEU A 81 10.17 -7.56 -18.50
C LEU A 81 9.89 -6.05 -18.58
N ALA A 82 10.18 -5.32 -17.50
CA ALA A 82 9.90 -3.89 -17.36
C ALA A 82 11.13 -3.15 -16.78
N PRO A 83 12.23 -3.00 -17.54
CA PRO A 83 13.48 -2.41 -17.03
C PRO A 83 13.29 -1.01 -16.44
N GLY A 84 13.64 -0.84 -15.16
CA GLY A 84 13.53 0.44 -14.44
C GLY A 84 12.10 0.89 -14.10
N ARG A 85 11.09 0.05 -14.36
CA ARG A 85 9.68 0.33 -14.05
C ARG A 85 9.12 -0.48 -12.87
N VAL A 86 9.95 -1.21 -12.15
CA VAL A 86 9.52 -2.10 -11.07
C VAL A 86 9.86 -1.50 -9.71
N ILE A 87 8.91 -1.54 -8.78
CA ILE A 87 9.04 -1.02 -7.41
C ILE A 87 8.66 -2.12 -6.42
N MET A 88 9.50 -2.36 -5.43
CA MET A 88 9.20 -3.28 -4.35
C MET A 88 8.50 -2.55 -3.21
N GLY A 89 7.18 -2.62 -3.16
CA GLY A 89 6.42 -2.21 -1.98
C GLY A 89 6.35 -3.35 -0.97
N ILE A 90 6.76 -3.12 0.27
CA ILE A 90 6.81 -4.15 1.31
C ILE A 90 6.29 -3.64 2.66
N GLY A 91 5.60 -4.50 3.40
CA GLY A 91 5.12 -4.23 4.75
C GLY A 91 5.19 -5.46 5.65
N THR A 92 4.60 -5.39 6.83
CA THR A 92 4.60 -6.49 7.80
C THR A 92 3.66 -7.65 7.46
N GLY A 93 2.86 -7.52 6.40
CA GLY A 93 1.93 -8.56 5.97
C GLY A 93 0.65 -8.59 6.79
N ASN A 94 0.02 -7.43 7.02
CA ASN A 94 -1.21 -7.38 7.80
C ASN A 94 -2.28 -8.30 7.21
N THR A 95 -2.77 -8.08 6.00
CA THR A 95 -3.82 -8.90 5.38
C THR A 95 -3.32 -10.33 5.12
N SER A 96 -2.19 -10.49 4.44
CA SER A 96 -1.64 -11.80 4.06
C SER A 96 -1.36 -12.75 5.23
N ARG A 97 -1.06 -12.22 6.41
CA ARG A 97 -0.86 -13.02 7.63
C ARG A 97 -2.15 -13.25 8.39
N ARG A 98 -2.99 -12.23 8.49
CA ARG A 98 -4.22 -12.31 9.28
C ARG A 98 -5.29 -13.15 8.63
N THR A 99 -5.31 -13.26 7.30
CA THR A 99 -6.17 -14.21 6.58
C THR A 99 -5.81 -15.68 6.87
N LEU A 100 -4.62 -15.93 7.42
CA LEU A 100 -4.19 -17.23 7.97
C LEU A 100 -4.42 -17.34 9.48
N GLY A 101 -5.02 -16.34 10.12
CA GLY A 101 -5.12 -16.27 11.58
C GLY A 101 -3.79 -16.00 12.30
N MET A 102 -2.74 -15.59 11.57
CA MET A 102 -1.38 -15.41 12.09
C MET A 102 -1.07 -13.92 12.34
N PRO A 103 -0.18 -13.61 13.30
CA PRO A 103 0.26 -12.23 13.51
C PRO A 103 1.08 -11.71 12.32
N ALA A 104 1.10 -10.39 12.13
CA ALA A 104 2.01 -9.73 11.21
C ALA A 104 3.49 -10.00 11.58
N ALA A 105 4.39 -9.91 10.60
CA ALA A 105 5.83 -10.06 10.81
C ALA A 105 6.37 -9.00 11.77
N LYS A 106 7.40 -9.36 12.54
CA LYS A 106 8.09 -8.42 13.42
C LYS A 106 8.87 -7.37 12.61
N LEU A 107 9.07 -6.19 13.17
CA LEU A 107 9.81 -5.12 12.50
C LEU A 107 11.27 -5.50 12.20
N ALA A 108 11.90 -6.29 13.06
CA ALA A 108 13.25 -6.81 12.82
C ALA A 108 13.28 -7.76 11.61
N GLU A 109 12.25 -8.60 11.42
CA GLU A 109 12.13 -9.49 10.26
C GLU A 109 11.93 -8.68 8.97
N LEU A 110 11.08 -7.63 9.02
CA LEU A 110 10.90 -6.70 7.91
C LEU A 110 12.20 -6.01 7.53
N ARG A 111 12.95 -5.47 8.52
CA ARG A 111 14.25 -4.84 8.31
C ARG A 111 15.22 -5.80 7.61
N THR A 112 15.43 -6.99 8.18
CA THR A 112 16.35 -7.99 7.62
C THR A 112 15.95 -8.38 6.20
N HIS A 113 14.66 -8.55 5.93
CA HIS A 113 14.16 -8.89 4.59
C HIS A 113 14.48 -7.78 3.58
N VAL A 114 14.24 -6.52 3.95
CA VAL A 114 14.57 -5.36 3.11
C VAL A 114 16.06 -5.27 2.84
N GLU A 115 16.91 -5.44 3.86
CA GLU A 115 18.37 -5.40 3.74
C GLU A 115 18.90 -6.49 2.80
N VAL A 116 18.43 -7.72 2.95
CA VAL A 116 18.82 -8.85 2.07
C VAL A 116 18.35 -8.60 0.63
N CYS A 117 17.09 -8.18 0.44
CA CYS A 117 16.58 -7.88 -0.91
C CYS A 117 17.36 -6.74 -1.56
N ARG A 118 17.62 -5.65 -0.83
CA ARG A 118 18.38 -4.49 -1.33
C ARG A 118 19.78 -4.90 -1.77
N GLY A 119 20.48 -5.67 -0.95
CA GLY A 119 21.82 -6.15 -1.29
C GLY A 119 21.83 -7.09 -2.48
N LEU A 120 20.90 -8.05 -2.56
CA LEU A 120 20.81 -8.94 -3.72
C LEU A 120 20.46 -8.18 -5.00
N LEU A 121 19.49 -7.26 -4.97
CA LEU A 121 19.09 -6.46 -6.11
C LEU A 121 20.17 -5.47 -6.58
N SER A 122 21.12 -5.10 -5.71
CA SER A 122 22.32 -4.35 -6.09
C SER A 122 23.46 -5.22 -6.66
N GLY A 123 23.27 -6.55 -6.72
CA GLY A 123 24.31 -7.49 -7.16
C GLY A 123 25.32 -7.88 -6.08
N ALA A 124 25.10 -7.46 -4.83
CA ALA A 124 26.05 -7.72 -3.74
C ALA A 124 25.94 -9.15 -3.20
N THR A 125 27.01 -9.59 -2.53
CA THR A 125 27.02 -10.78 -1.66
C THR A 125 26.59 -10.37 -0.28
N VAL A 126 25.52 -10.98 0.25
CA VAL A 126 24.89 -10.58 1.53
C VAL A 126 24.81 -11.74 2.52
N PRO A 127 24.84 -11.47 3.83
CA PRO A 127 24.56 -12.49 4.83
C PRO A 127 23.06 -12.87 4.79
N TYR A 128 22.79 -14.17 4.86
CA TYR A 128 21.45 -14.72 4.95
C TYR A 128 21.41 -15.78 6.04
N GLN A 129 20.36 -15.74 6.85
CA GLN A 129 20.15 -16.68 7.94
C GLN A 129 18.81 -17.37 7.80
N GLU A 130 18.82 -18.70 7.93
CA GLU A 130 17.63 -19.54 7.98
C GLU A 130 17.76 -20.52 9.14
N GLY A 131 16.91 -20.37 10.14
CA GLY A 131 17.08 -21.07 11.42
C GLY A 131 18.43 -20.69 12.07
N GLU A 132 19.21 -21.69 12.44
CA GLU A 132 20.54 -21.50 13.04
C GLU A 132 21.68 -21.36 12.00
N ARG A 133 21.38 -21.56 10.72
CA ARG A 133 22.40 -21.54 9.66
C ARG A 133 22.55 -20.15 9.08
N ARG A 134 23.74 -19.58 9.14
CA ARG A 134 24.10 -18.32 8.49
C ARG A 134 25.10 -18.59 7.36
N ARG A 135 24.84 -18.05 6.17
CA ARG A 135 25.67 -18.18 4.97
C ARG A 135 25.71 -16.86 4.21
N MET A 136 26.71 -16.67 3.37
CA MET A 136 26.75 -15.60 2.37
C MET A 136 26.05 -16.08 1.12
N ILE A 137 25.16 -15.26 0.56
CA ILE A 137 24.42 -15.55 -0.66
C ILE A 137 24.55 -14.41 -1.68
N LYS A 138 24.45 -14.75 -2.97
CA LYS A 138 24.39 -13.79 -4.09
C LYS A 138 23.65 -14.42 -5.26
N PHE A 139 23.27 -13.63 -6.24
CA PHE A 139 22.89 -14.17 -7.55
C PHE A 139 24.10 -14.81 -8.20
N LEU A 140 23.97 -16.08 -8.60
CA LEU A 140 25.11 -16.87 -9.10
C LEU A 140 25.44 -16.57 -10.56
N ASN A 141 24.44 -16.18 -11.36
CA ASN A 141 24.57 -15.93 -12.79
C ASN A 141 24.00 -14.53 -13.16
N PRO A 142 24.50 -13.42 -12.59
CA PRO A 142 23.90 -12.09 -12.78
C PRO A 142 24.00 -11.60 -14.24
N ASP A 143 25.03 -12.03 -14.97
CA ASP A 143 25.31 -11.57 -16.35
C ASP A 143 24.79 -12.53 -17.44
N SER A 144 24.03 -13.55 -17.04
CA SER A 144 23.51 -14.57 -17.98
C SER A 144 22.32 -14.11 -18.83
N GLY A 145 21.77 -12.91 -18.58
CA GLY A 145 20.58 -12.42 -19.25
C GLY A 145 19.26 -13.01 -18.71
N LEU A 146 19.31 -13.78 -17.62
CA LEU A 146 18.11 -14.38 -16.98
C LEU A 146 17.41 -13.41 -16.03
N ILE A 147 18.11 -12.43 -15.49
CA ILE A 147 17.63 -11.41 -14.55
C ILE A 147 18.23 -10.05 -14.90
N ASN A 148 17.59 -8.97 -14.42
CA ASN A 148 18.11 -7.62 -14.59
C ASN A 148 18.39 -6.96 -13.23
N LEU A 149 19.69 -6.76 -12.95
CA LEU A 149 20.20 -6.05 -11.79
C LEU A 149 20.80 -4.67 -12.17
N LYS A 150 20.79 -4.29 -13.46
CA LYS A 150 21.38 -3.02 -13.95
C LYS A 150 20.50 -1.83 -13.61
N ASN A 151 19.19 -2.00 -13.66
CA ASN A 151 18.23 -0.97 -13.31
C ASN A 151 17.87 -1.12 -11.81
N PRO A 152 17.99 -0.05 -11.01
CA PRO A 152 17.63 -0.08 -9.60
C PRO A 152 16.15 -0.45 -9.41
N VAL A 153 15.86 -1.27 -8.40
CA VAL A 153 14.50 -1.54 -7.91
C VAL A 153 14.34 -0.82 -6.58
N PRO A 154 13.66 0.34 -6.53
CA PRO A 154 13.45 1.05 -5.28
C PRO A 154 12.53 0.25 -4.35
N ILE A 155 12.80 0.34 -3.05
CA ILE A 155 12.06 -0.37 -2.01
C ILE A 155 11.26 0.63 -1.18
N TYR A 156 9.92 0.58 -1.30
CA TYR A 156 9.01 1.41 -0.53
C TYR A 156 8.43 0.59 0.62
N VAL A 157 8.53 1.12 1.84
CA VAL A 157 8.08 0.42 3.03
C VAL A 157 6.73 0.96 3.49
N ALA A 158 5.76 0.06 3.69
CA ALA A 158 4.43 0.43 4.17
C ALA A 158 4.37 0.46 5.69
N GLY A 159 3.68 1.45 6.24
CA GLY A 159 3.45 1.58 7.67
C GLY A 159 2.18 2.34 8.01
N SER A 160 1.59 2.02 9.18
CA SER A 160 0.43 2.73 9.72
C SER A 160 0.62 3.07 11.21
N GLY A 161 1.35 2.24 11.96
CA GLY A 161 1.67 2.51 13.36
C GLY A 161 3.00 3.25 13.54
N PRO A 162 3.19 3.97 14.66
CA PRO A 162 4.35 4.83 14.91
C PRO A 162 5.69 4.17 14.61
N LYS A 163 5.94 2.99 15.20
CA LYS A 163 7.21 2.26 15.04
C LYS A 163 7.45 1.77 13.62
N THR A 164 6.40 1.39 12.90
CA THR A 164 6.50 0.94 11.51
C THR A 164 6.76 2.12 10.58
N LEU A 165 6.12 3.28 10.84
CA LEU A 165 6.35 4.51 10.09
C LEU A 165 7.78 5.03 10.27
N GLU A 166 8.30 4.98 11.50
CA GLU A 166 9.68 5.34 11.78
C GLU A 166 10.66 4.39 11.08
N LEU A 167 10.40 3.06 11.12
CA LEU A 167 11.20 2.10 10.37
C LEU A 167 11.14 2.36 8.86
N ALA A 168 9.95 2.67 8.32
CA ALA A 168 9.79 2.98 6.90
C ALA A 168 10.63 4.21 6.48
N GLY A 169 10.62 5.27 7.27
CA GLY A 169 11.48 6.44 7.06
C GLY A 169 12.97 6.11 7.11
N GLU A 170 13.36 5.22 8.01
CA GLU A 170 14.77 4.84 8.21
C GLU A 170 15.32 4.00 7.05
N ILE A 171 14.62 2.93 6.64
CA ILE A 171 15.16 1.93 5.70
C ILE A 171 14.60 2.02 4.28
N GLY A 172 13.48 2.74 4.05
CA GLY A 172 12.84 2.84 2.74
C GLY A 172 13.51 3.85 1.81
N ASP A 173 13.35 3.64 0.51
CA ASP A 173 13.57 4.65 -0.54
C ASP A 173 12.29 5.49 -0.72
N GLY A 174 11.17 4.94 -0.29
CA GLY A 174 9.87 5.60 -0.18
C GLY A 174 9.03 4.97 0.91
N VAL A 175 7.87 5.58 1.17
CA VAL A 175 6.91 5.14 2.19
C VAL A 175 5.53 5.04 1.57
N ILE A 176 4.85 3.92 1.83
CA ILE A 176 3.48 3.65 1.40
C ILE A 176 2.54 3.85 2.59
N LEU A 177 1.58 4.75 2.44
CA LEU A 177 0.55 5.07 3.40
C LEU A 177 -0.82 4.62 2.87
N PHE A 178 -1.69 4.17 3.77
CA PHE A 178 -3.06 3.78 3.44
C PHE A 178 -4.03 4.72 4.13
N GLY A 179 -5.03 5.24 3.42
CA GLY A 179 -6.11 6.01 3.99
C GLY A 179 -5.67 7.22 4.84
N THR A 180 -4.59 7.87 4.47
CA THR A 180 -4.05 9.04 5.18
C THR A 180 -4.22 10.29 4.34
N VAL A 181 -5.46 10.73 4.17
CA VAL A 181 -5.83 11.85 3.29
C VAL A 181 -6.11 13.13 4.08
N GLY A 182 -6.69 13.00 5.27
CA GLY A 182 -6.97 14.13 6.15
C GLY A 182 -5.70 14.77 6.73
N ASP A 183 -5.72 16.08 6.91
CA ASP A 183 -4.54 16.86 7.30
C ASP A 183 -3.92 16.44 8.61
N SER A 184 -4.75 16.20 9.62
CA SER A 184 -4.29 15.81 10.97
C SER A 184 -3.65 14.43 10.95
N LEU A 185 -4.32 13.47 10.28
CA LEU A 185 -3.83 12.11 10.17
C LEU A 185 -2.56 12.03 9.33
N LEU A 186 -2.51 12.76 8.21
CA LEU A 186 -1.32 12.86 7.37
C LEU A 186 -0.16 13.54 8.10
N GLY A 187 -0.41 14.65 8.80
CA GLY A 187 0.60 15.34 9.61
C GLY A 187 1.19 14.45 10.70
N TYR A 188 0.34 13.72 11.42
CA TYR A 188 0.75 12.72 12.39
C TYR A 188 1.66 11.66 11.77
N THR A 189 1.24 11.09 10.67
CA THR A 189 1.97 10.03 9.95
C THR A 189 3.33 10.52 9.46
N LEU A 190 3.36 11.69 8.81
CA LEU A 190 4.60 12.30 8.30
C LEU A 190 5.59 12.64 9.44
N SER A 191 5.10 12.99 10.63
CA SER A 191 5.96 13.28 11.79
C SER A 191 6.77 12.05 12.21
N HIS A 192 6.16 10.86 12.19
CA HIS A 192 6.84 9.60 12.50
C HIS A 192 7.84 9.19 11.40
N ILE A 193 7.46 9.35 10.13
CA ILE A 193 8.37 9.09 9.01
C ILE A 193 9.60 9.98 9.09
N ARG A 194 9.41 11.26 9.37
CA ARG A 194 10.51 12.23 9.55
C ARG A 194 11.48 11.78 10.64
N ARG A 195 10.98 11.39 11.82
CA ARG A 195 11.84 10.88 12.91
C ARG A 195 12.66 9.65 12.48
N GLY A 196 12.08 8.76 11.69
CA GLY A 196 12.80 7.61 11.16
C GLY A 196 13.87 8.02 10.13
N ALA A 197 13.54 8.91 9.22
CA ALA A 197 14.45 9.44 8.21
C ALA A 197 15.66 10.14 8.86
N GLU A 198 15.41 11.00 9.85
CA GLU A 198 16.45 11.72 10.59
C GLU A 198 17.43 10.77 11.30
N ARG A 199 16.95 9.65 11.86
CA ARG A 199 17.85 8.62 12.44
C ARG A 199 18.79 7.99 11.41
N ALA A 200 18.38 7.97 10.15
CA ALA A 200 19.18 7.47 9.03
C ALA A 200 19.97 8.57 8.31
N GLY A 201 19.98 9.80 8.83
CA GLY A 201 20.65 10.95 8.19
C GLY A 201 19.95 11.43 6.90
N LYS A 202 18.68 11.10 6.72
CA LYS A 202 17.85 11.50 5.58
C LYS A 202 16.88 12.62 6.00
N ARG A 203 16.36 13.35 5.03
CA ARG A 203 15.24 14.28 5.21
C ARG A 203 13.95 13.62 4.68
N LEU A 204 12.79 14.11 5.08
CA LEU A 204 11.51 13.64 4.55
C LEU A 204 11.42 13.81 3.03
N GLU A 205 11.97 14.90 2.49
CA GLU A 205 11.97 15.25 1.07
C GLU A 205 12.78 14.26 0.22
N ASP A 206 13.73 13.55 0.83
CA ASP A 206 14.55 12.52 0.16
C ASP A 206 13.76 11.22 -0.06
N LEU A 207 12.63 11.04 0.65
CA LEU A 207 11.75 9.87 0.53
C LEU A 207 10.64 10.09 -0.49
N TYR A 208 10.26 9.03 -1.18
CA TYR A 208 9.08 9.03 -2.04
C TYR A 208 7.83 8.65 -1.24
N VAL A 209 7.06 9.64 -0.79
CA VAL A 209 5.83 9.41 -0.01
C VAL A 209 4.65 9.20 -0.94
N LEU A 210 4.00 8.05 -0.81
CA LEU A 210 2.83 7.63 -1.56
C LEU A 210 1.64 7.43 -0.62
N VAL A 211 0.47 7.98 -0.97
CA VAL A 211 -0.80 7.70 -0.29
C VAL A 211 -1.71 6.89 -1.20
N LEU A 212 -2.13 5.73 -0.70
CA LEU A 212 -3.11 4.83 -1.33
C LEU A 212 -4.48 5.07 -0.68
N THR A 213 -5.55 5.24 -1.47
CA THR A 213 -6.87 5.53 -0.91
C THR A 213 -8.02 5.17 -1.87
N ALA A 214 -9.24 5.18 -1.35
CA ALA A 214 -10.46 5.16 -2.16
C ALA A 214 -10.70 6.53 -2.82
N PHE A 215 -11.41 6.52 -3.94
CA PHE A 215 -11.83 7.70 -4.69
C PHE A 215 -13.31 7.60 -5.03
N HIS A 216 -14.04 8.74 -4.83
CA HIS A 216 -15.43 8.86 -5.28
C HIS A 216 -15.79 10.31 -5.54
N LEU A 217 -16.32 10.59 -6.73
CA LEU A 217 -16.88 11.90 -7.06
C LEU A 217 -18.32 12.01 -6.55
N THR A 218 -18.56 12.93 -5.62
CA THR A 218 -19.89 13.11 -5.05
C THR A 218 -20.82 13.83 -6.02
N LYS A 219 -22.10 13.41 -5.99
CA LYS A 219 -23.21 14.06 -6.72
C LYS A 219 -24.04 14.92 -5.75
N PRO A 220 -24.67 16.00 -6.23
CA PRO A 220 -25.56 16.81 -5.38
C PRO A 220 -26.64 15.96 -4.72
N GLY A 221 -26.75 16.05 -3.37
CA GLY A 221 -27.75 15.32 -2.60
C GLY A 221 -27.44 13.84 -2.35
N GLU A 222 -26.23 13.39 -2.63
CA GLU A 222 -25.81 12.02 -2.36
C GLU A 222 -25.80 11.72 -0.86
N SER A 223 -26.40 10.58 -0.47
CA SER A 223 -26.54 10.20 0.94
C SER A 223 -25.28 9.56 1.51
N LEU A 224 -25.11 9.62 2.85
CA LEU A 224 -24.05 8.89 3.52
C LEU A 224 -24.09 7.39 3.20
N ALA A 225 -25.28 6.79 3.11
CA ALA A 225 -25.43 5.39 2.77
C ALA A 225 -24.85 5.06 1.36
N THR A 226 -25.02 5.97 0.39
CA THR A 226 -24.43 5.81 -0.95
C THR A 226 -22.90 5.91 -0.89
N LEU A 227 -22.36 6.87 -0.13
CA LEU A 227 -20.91 7.00 0.06
C LEU A 227 -20.32 5.76 0.75
N GLN A 228 -21.02 5.23 1.76
CA GLN A 228 -20.61 4.00 2.46
C GLN A 228 -20.55 2.80 1.51
N GLN A 229 -21.47 2.67 0.56
CA GLN A 229 -21.40 1.62 -0.45
C GLN A 229 -20.22 1.83 -1.41
N ALA A 230 -19.95 3.06 -1.82
CA ALA A 230 -18.89 3.37 -2.78
C ALA A 230 -17.48 3.19 -2.21
N VAL A 231 -17.20 3.69 -1.01
CA VAL A 231 -15.84 3.70 -0.44
C VAL A 231 -15.68 2.87 0.84
N GLY A 232 -16.78 2.43 1.44
CA GLY A 232 -16.80 1.71 2.71
C GLY A 232 -15.92 0.46 2.78
N PRO A 233 -15.82 -0.38 1.73
CA PRO A 233 -14.91 -1.53 1.74
C PRO A 233 -13.46 -1.15 2.02
N LEU A 234 -12.98 -0.05 1.44
CA LEU A 234 -11.61 0.44 1.68
C LEU A 234 -11.50 1.17 3.01
N VAL A 235 -12.46 2.02 3.37
CA VAL A 235 -12.47 2.69 4.67
C VAL A 235 -12.40 1.68 5.81
N THR A 236 -13.18 0.59 5.77
CA THR A 236 -13.13 -0.45 6.79
C THR A 236 -11.78 -1.15 6.86
N SER A 237 -11.15 -1.42 5.71
CA SER A 237 -9.84 -2.06 5.68
C SER A 237 -8.72 -1.15 6.18
N GLU A 238 -8.74 0.12 5.81
CA GLU A 238 -7.79 1.15 6.22
C GLU A 238 -7.90 1.41 7.73
N CYS A 239 -9.11 1.62 8.23
CA CYS A 239 -9.36 1.82 9.65
C CYS A 239 -8.98 0.59 10.50
N ASN A 240 -9.20 -0.62 9.97
CA ASN A 240 -8.74 -1.85 10.64
C ASN A 240 -7.21 -1.89 10.77
N ILE A 241 -6.49 -1.52 9.72
CA ILE A 241 -5.02 -1.46 9.74
C ILE A 241 -4.54 -0.45 10.79
N PHE A 242 -5.13 0.75 10.82
CA PHE A 242 -4.82 1.77 11.83
C PHE A 242 -5.14 1.28 13.24
N ALA A 243 -6.35 0.78 13.46
CA ALA A 243 -6.82 0.29 14.76
C ALA A 243 -5.93 -0.81 15.34
N LEU A 244 -5.43 -1.72 14.49
CA LEU A 244 -4.49 -2.77 14.88
C LEU A 244 -3.09 -2.24 15.19
N SER A 245 -2.70 -1.11 14.61
CA SER A 245 -1.37 -0.51 14.73
C SER A 245 -1.25 0.46 15.90
N VAL A 246 -2.37 0.96 16.43
CA VAL A 246 -2.39 1.91 17.54
C VAL A 246 -2.14 1.19 18.86
N THR A 247 -1.01 1.51 19.49
CA THR A 247 -0.64 1.02 20.82
C THR A 247 -0.99 2.02 21.92
N ASN A 248 -0.91 3.31 21.62
CA ASN A 248 -1.29 4.40 22.53
C ASN A 248 -2.29 5.34 21.83
N PRO A 249 -3.59 5.29 22.20
CA PRO A 249 -4.61 6.14 21.60
C PRO A 249 -4.37 7.65 21.78
N ASP A 250 -3.68 8.05 22.83
CA ASP A 250 -3.41 9.48 23.12
C ASP A 250 -2.46 10.14 22.14
N GLU A 251 -1.72 9.34 21.37
CA GLU A 251 -0.85 9.83 20.29
C GLU A 251 -1.64 10.15 19.00
N LEU A 252 -2.87 9.65 18.87
CA LEU A 252 -3.70 9.93 17.70
C LEU A 252 -4.22 11.37 17.71
N PRO A 253 -4.38 11.99 16.52
CA PRO A 253 -5.11 13.25 16.41
C PRO A 253 -6.49 13.17 17.03
N GLY A 254 -6.86 14.19 17.85
CA GLY A 254 -8.11 14.17 18.62
C GLY A 254 -9.37 14.16 17.77
N ASP A 255 -9.29 14.69 16.56
CA ASP A 255 -10.40 14.77 15.61
C ASP A 255 -10.83 13.41 15.02
N ILE A 256 -9.93 12.40 14.99
CA ILE A 256 -10.26 11.05 14.49
C ILE A 256 -10.10 9.96 15.56
N ARG A 257 -9.54 10.29 16.71
CA ARG A 257 -9.24 9.33 17.79
C ARG A 257 -10.46 8.50 18.19
N ASP A 258 -11.55 9.19 18.51
CA ASP A 258 -12.77 8.56 19.04
C ASP A 258 -13.40 7.62 18.01
N ASP A 259 -13.45 8.03 16.74
CA ASP A 259 -13.96 7.20 15.64
C ASP A 259 -13.10 5.94 15.44
N LEU A 260 -11.76 6.08 15.43
CA LEU A 260 -10.85 4.94 15.31
C LEU A 260 -10.92 3.99 16.50
N MET A 261 -11.11 4.51 17.72
CA MET A 261 -11.26 3.69 18.92
C MET A 261 -12.61 2.99 18.97
N ALA A 262 -13.69 3.65 18.56
CA ALA A 262 -15.01 3.03 18.39
C ALA A 262 -14.94 1.91 17.35
N PHE A 263 -14.32 2.16 16.20
CA PHE A 263 -14.07 1.16 15.17
C PHE A 263 -13.27 -0.03 15.73
N LYS A 264 -12.14 0.21 16.39
CA LYS A 264 -11.31 -0.84 17.01
C LYS A 264 -12.08 -1.74 17.95
N ASN A 265 -13.01 -1.18 18.72
CA ASN A 265 -13.81 -1.92 19.71
C ASN A 265 -14.94 -2.73 19.05
N ALA A 266 -15.52 -2.25 17.99
CA ALA A 266 -16.70 -2.83 17.32
C ALA A 266 -16.35 -3.77 16.15
N TYR A 267 -15.24 -3.52 15.43
CA TYR A 267 -14.81 -4.33 14.29
C TYR A 267 -14.25 -5.69 14.77
N ARG A 268 -15.15 -6.60 15.14
CA ARG A 268 -14.84 -7.91 15.73
C ARG A 268 -15.85 -8.95 15.29
N THR A 269 -15.45 -10.21 15.41
CA THR A 269 -16.33 -11.39 15.37
C THR A 269 -16.37 -12.05 16.75
N PRO A 270 -17.04 -11.45 17.75
CA PRO A 270 -16.90 -11.82 19.15
C PRO A 270 -17.36 -13.25 19.48
N ASN A 271 -18.29 -13.79 18.71
CA ASN A 271 -18.90 -15.11 18.96
C ASN A 271 -18.31 -16.24 18.09
N ALA A 272 -17.34 -15.94 17.21
CA ALA A 272 -16.70 -16.95 16.39
C ALA A 272 -15.59 -17.65 17.17
N PRO A 273 -15.39 -18.99 16.98
CA PRO A 273 -14.24 -19.71 17.50
C PRO A 273 -12.93 -19.07 17.09
N ILE A 274 -11.92 -19.11 17.98
CA ILE A 274 -10.63 -18.47 17.73
C ILE A 274 -9.94 -19.00 16.45
N GLU A 275 -10.18 -20.26 16.14
CA GLU A 275 -9.59 -20.96 15.00
C GLU A 275 -10.16 -20.48 13.66
N THR A 276 -11.38 -19.93 13.63
CA THR A 276 -12.10 -19.59 12.39
C THR A 276 -12.52 -18.12 12.29
N ARG A 277 -12.48 -17.35 13.37
CA ARG A 277 -12.98 -15.95 13.39
C ARG A 277 -12.33 -15.03 12.33
N HIS A 278 -11.08 -15.31 11.93
CA HIS A 278 -10.39 -14.56 10.90
C HIS A 278 -11.02 -14.77 9.52
N LEU A 279 -11.62 -15.93 9.25
CA LEU A 279 -12.29 -16.21 7.98
C LEU A 279 -13.47 -15.26 7.77
N ASP A 280 -14.33 -15.10 8.78
CA ASP A 280 -15.48 -14.20 8.71
C ASP A 280 -15.05 -12.74 8.58
N LEU A 281 -13.98 -12.35 9.29
CA LEU A 281 -13.47 -10.98 9.27
C LEU A 281 -12.90 -10.59 7.91
N TYR A 282 -12.20 -11.50 7.24
CA TYR A 282 -11.51 -11.21 5.98
C TYR A 282 -12.25 -11.69 4.72
N THR A 283 -13.40 -12.35 4.84
CA THR A 283 -14.29 -12.61 3.69
C THR A 283 -14.80 -11.28 3.12
N GLY A 284 -14.64 -11.07 1.80
CA GLY A 284 -14.99 -9.83 1.12
C GLY A 284 -14.09 -8.63 1.44
N TYR A 285 -12.93 -8.84 2.05
CA TYR A 285 -12.01 -7.77 2.48
C TYR A 285 -11.58 -6.88 1.30
N CYS A 286 -11.70 -5.56 1.47
CA CYS A 286 -11.48 -4.51 0.47
C CYS A 286 -12.47 -4.51 -0.71
N ALA A 287 -13.37 -5.50 -0.83
CA ALA A 287 -14.26 -5.65 -1.98
C ALA A 287 -15.74 -5.45 -1.62
N GLU A 288 -16.15 -5.82 -0.39
CA GLU A 288 -17.54 -5.81 0.03
C GLU A 288 -17.76 -4.90 1.24
N PHE A 289 -18.82 -4.08 1.19
CA PHE A 289 -19.29 -3.34 2.34
C PHE A 289 -20.40 -4.13 3.05
N LYS A 290 -20.10 -4.64 4.23
CA LYS A 290 -21.02 -5.46 5.01
C LYS A 290 -22.00 -4.60 5.82
N PRO A 291 -23.27 -5.00 5.97
CA PRO A 291 -24.27 -4.24 6.74
C PRO A 291 -23.84 -3.88 8.16
N GLU A 292 -23.13 -4.78 8.84
CA GLU A 292 -22.60 -4.56 10.19
C GLU A 292 -21.52 -3.47 10.26
N HIS A 293 -20.93 -3.07 9.13
CA HIS A 293 -19.96 -1.98 9.06
C HIS A 293 -20.61 -0.60 8.97
N THR A 294 -21.90 -0.50 8.64
CA THR A 294 -22.61 0.77 8.47
C THR A 294 -22.44 1.73 9.65
N PRO A 295 -22.62 1.32 10.93
CA PRO A 295 -22.42 2.23 12.05
C PRO A 295 -20.95 2.59 12.32
N LEU A 296 -20.01 1.89 11.69
CA LEU A 296 -18.57 2.05 11.90
C LEU A 296 -17.92 3.02 10.90
N VAL A 297 -18.54 3.24 9.73
CA VAL A 297 -18.02 4.11 8.68
C VAL A 297 -18.73 5.45 8.73
N THR A 298 -18.21 6.35 9.56
CA THR A 298 -18.75 7.71 9.71
C THR A 298 -18.36 8.61 8.53
N GLU A 299 -19.10 9.70 8.35
CA GLU A 299 -18.76 10.74 7.34
C GLU A 299 -17.33 11.28 7.56
N ARG A 300 -16.94 11.46 8.83
CA ARG A 300 -15.59 11.90 9.21
C ARG A 300 -14.53 10.89 8.77
N MET A 301 -14.74 9.59 9.01
CA MET A 301 -13.81 8.56 8.57
C MET A 301 -13.66 8.54 7.04
N ILE A 302 -14.76 8.66 6.30
CA ILE A 302 -14.72 8.79 4.84
C ILE A 302 -13.86 10.00 4.45
N LYS A 303 -14.09 11.16 5.09
CA LYS A 303 -13.37 12.39 4.79
C LYS A 303 -11.87 12.30 5.13
N GLU A 304 -11.51 11.68 6.25
CA GLU A 304 -10.12 11.58 6.70
C GLU A 304 -9.31 10.51 5.95
N THR A 305 -9.99 9.47 5.44
CA THR A 305 -9.29 8.33 4.85
C THR A 305 -9.44 8.22 3.33
N THR A 306 -10.35 8.98 2.68
CA THR A 306 -10.60 8.86 1.24
C THR A 306 -10.55 10.18 0.48
N LEU A 307 -10.36 10.11 -0.83
CA LEU A 307 -10.59 11.21 -1.76
C LEU A 307 -12.05 11.20 -2.26
N THR A 308 -12.99 11.44 -1.33
CA THR A 308 -14.42 11.59 -1.62
C THR A 308 -14.80 13.07 -1.59
N GLY A 309 -15.50 13.58 -2.60
CA GLY A 309 -15.92 14.97 -2.71
C GLY A 309 -16.17 15.41 -4.13
N THR A 310 -16.43 16.72 -4.33
CA THR A 310 -16.48 17.33 -5.66
C THR A 310 -15.09 17.35 -6.31
N PRO A 311 -14.99 17.52 -7.64
CA PRO A 311 -13.70 17.62 -8.32
C PRO A 311 -12.81 18.74 -7.73
N GLU A 312 -13.38 19.88 -7.38
CA GLU A 312 -12.67 21.03 -6.79
C GLU A 312 -12.09 20.68 -5.42
N GLU A 313 -12.89 20.06 -4.56
CA GLU A 313 -12.48 19.65 -3.21
C GLU A 313 -11.34 18.60 -3.29
N ILE A 314 -11.45 17.62 -4.17
CA ILE A 314 -10.43 16.59 -4.36
C ILE A 314 -9.12 17.20 -4.84
N ARG A 315 -9.17 18.09 -5.86
CA ARG A 315 -7.97 18.78 -6.34
C ARG A 315 -7.33 19.66 -5.26
N ALA A 316 -8.14 20.37 -4.48
CA ALA A 316 -7.63 21.18 -3.36
C ALA A 316 -6.92 20.32 -2.30
N ARG A 317 -7.50 19.17 -1.95
CA ARG A 317 -6.88 18.20 -1.00
C ARG A 317 -5.58 17.63 -1.56
N ILE A 318 -5.55 17.24 -2.83
CA ILE A 318 -4.32 16.73 -3.48
C ILE A 318 -3.21 17.79 -3.48
N ARG A 319 -3.51 19.07 -3.79
CA ARG A 319 -2.52 20.16 -3.70
C ARG A 319 -1.98 20.32 -2.27
N LYS A 320 -2.86 20.19 -1.27
CA LYS A 320 -2.45 20.26 0.14
C LYS A 320 -1.56 19.09 0.54
N MET A 321 -1.91 17.86 0.16
CA MET A 321 -1.06 16.68 0.37
C MET A 321 0.31 16.86 -0.30
N GLN A 322 0.35 17.40 -1.52
CA GLN A 322 1.59 17.72 -2.23
C GLN A 322 2.44 18.74 -1.46
N ALA A 323 1.83 19.81 -0.96
CA ALA A 323 2.53 20.81 -0.14
C ALA A 323 3.08 20.23 1.18
N MET A 324 2.46 19.18 1.72
CA MET A 324 2.94 18.45 2.90
C MET A 324 4.06 17.43 2.59
N GLY A 325 4.41 17.21 1.32
CA GLY A 325 5.50 16.32 0.90
C GLY A 325 5.07 14.98 0.29
N VAL A 326 3.77 14.77 0.06
CA VAL A 326 3.28 13.61 -0.70
C VAL A 326 3.68 13.76 -2.17
N LYS A 327 4.32 12.74 -2.73
CA LYS A 327 4.77 12.73 -4.14
C LYS A 327 3.81 12.00 -5.07
N GLN A 328 2.99 11.10 -4.52
CA GLN A 328 2.01 10.35 -5.30
C GLN A 328 0.72 10.12 -4.51
N VAL A 329 -0.39 10.20 -5.22
CA VAL A 329 -1.68 9.66 -4.77
C VAL A 329 -2.06 8.50 -5.70
N ALA A 330 -2.45 7.37 -5.13
CA ALA A 330 -2.97 6.25 -5.88
C ALA A 330 -4.38 5.90 -5.41
N VAL A 331 -5.27 5.68 -6.37
CA VAL A 331 -6.68 5.43 -6.12
C VAL A 331 -7.09 4.02 -6.54
N ALA A 332 -7.95 3.39 -5.74
CA ALA A 332 -8.53 2.11 -6.08
C ALA A 332 -9.69 2.31 -7.06
N GLY A 333 -9.79 1.41 -8.02
CA GLY A 333 -10.93 1.40 -8.94
C GLY A 333 -10.63 0.68 -10.24
N GLY A 334 -11.70 0.38 -10.98
CA GLY A 334 -11.68 -0.16 -12.34
C GLY A 334 -11.74 0.95 -13.40
N VAL A 335 -12.16 0.56 -14.60
CA VAL A 335 -12.25 1.49 -15.76
C VAL A 335 -13.08 2.75 -15.49
N PRO A 336 -14.25 2.69 -14.79
CA PRO A 336 -15.03 3.90 -14.48
C PRO A 336 -14.24 4.90 -13.62
N GLU A 337 -13.68 4.46 -12.48
CA GLU A 337 -12.95 5.31 -11.53
C GLU A 337 -11.66 5.86 -12.17
N ILE A 338 -10.94 5.05 -12.95
CA ILE A 338 -9.78 5.49 -13.74
C ILE A 338 -10.17 6.61 -14.70
N THR A 339 -11.31 6.48 -15.39
CA THR A 339 -11.79 7.49 -16.34
C THR A 339 -12.17 8.78 -15.63
N GLU A 340 -12.95 8.72 -14.55
CA GLU A 340 -13.37 9.88 -13.77
C GLU A 340 -12.17 10.60 -13.16
N PHE A 341 -11.24 9.85 -12.54
CA PHE A 341 -10.04 10.44 -11.93
C PHE A 341 -9.14 11.08 -12.99
N ALA A 342 -8.94 10.45 -14.12
CA ALA A 342 -8.15 11.02 -15.22
C ALA A 342 -8.77 12.32 -15.73
N THR A 343 -10.09 12.34 -15.97
CA THR A 343 -10.78 13.49 -16.53
C THR A 343 -10.84 14.67 -15.56
N HIS A 344 -11.17 14.43 -14.30
CA HIS A 344 -11.47 15.49 -13.34
C HIS A 344 -10.29 15.87 -12.43
N VAL A 345 -9.23 15.04 -12.41
CA VAL A 345 -8.07 15.26 -11.55
C VAL A 345 -6.78 15.38 -12.34
N ILE A 346 -6.40 14.35 -13.13
CA ILE A 346 -5.09 14.33 -13.80
C ILE A 346 -5.01 15.46 -14.83
N GLN A 347 -6.00 15.58 -15.72
CA GLN A 347 -6.01 16.60 -16.78
C GLN A 347 -6.04 18.03 -16.25
N GLU A 348 -6.58 18.25 -15.05
CA GLU A 348 -6.74 19.57 -14.43
C GLU A 348 -5.57 19.95 -13.49
N LEU A 349 -4.74 18.98 -13.09
CA LEU A 349 -3.57 19.19 -12.23
C LEU A 349 -2.23 19.08 -12.98
N GLY A 350 -2.24 18.47 -14.15
CA GLY A 350 -1.09 18.34 -15.06
C GLY A 350 -1.00 19.49 -15.98
#